data_9987d5bd5f9dd50a9e39c8c65a0059a3
#
_entry.id   9987d5bd5f9dd50a9e39c8c65a0059a3
#
_cell.length_a   1.000
_cell.length_b   1.000
_cell.length_c   1.000
_cell.angle_alpha   90.00
_cell.angle_beta   90.00
_cell.angle_gamma   90.00
#
_symmetry.space_group_name_H-M   'P 1'
#
loop_
_entity.id
_entity.type
_entity.pdbx_description
1 polymer ?
#
loop_
_entity_poly.entity_id
_entity_poly.type
_entity_poly.pdbx_seq_one_letter_code
_entity_poly.pdbx_strand_id
1 'polypeptide(L)'
;MADTYDLILKGGILVNHDGEGPLDLGIRAGRFAAIDDLSRASAGEVIDCKGLHLLPGVIDTQVHFREPGLTHKEDLESGSLSAVMGGVTAVFEMPNTDPLTVSAETLA
;
A
#
# COMPACT_ATOMS: atom_id res chain seq x y z
N MET A 1 1.75 21.53 -21.63
CA MET A 1 2.86 20.61 -21.30
C MET A 1 2.24 19.26 -20.99
N ALA A 2 2.84 18.19 -21.45
CA ALA A 2 2.34 16.85 -21.08
C ALA A 2 2.55 16.65 -19.57
N ASP A 3 1.53 16.13 -18.90
CA ASP A 3 1.65 15.79 -17.48
C ASP A 3 2.69 14.69 -17.31
N THR A 4 3.65 14.93 -16.41
CA THR A 4 4.73 14.00 -16.10
C THR A 4 4.53 13.44 -14.71
N TYR A 5 4.58 12.11 -14.59
CA TYR A 5 4.43 11.36 -13.35
C TYR A 5 5.73 10.61 -13.01
N ASP A 6 5.87 10.22 -11.76
CA ASP A 6 6.97 9.32 -11.37
C ASP A 6 6.65 7.90 -11.82
N LEU A 7 5.38 7.49 -11.67
CA LEU A 7 4.87 6.17 -12.02
C LEU A 7 3.46 6.29 -12.59
N ILE A 8 3.17 5.52 -13.64
CA ILE A 8 1.81 5.29 -14.13
C ILE A 8 1.50 3.79 -14.03
N LEU A 9 0.38 3.43 -13.39
CA LEU A 9 -0.23 2.12 -13.47
C LEU A 9 -1.26 2.17 -14.61
N LYS A 10 -1.02 1.40 -15.68
CA LYS A 10 -1.71 1.58 -16.96
C LYS A 10 -2.51 0.36 -17.39
N GLY A 11 -3.72 0.58 -17.91
CA GLY A 11 -4.52 -0.44 -18.59
C GLY A 11 -5.22 -1.42 -17.66
N GLY A 12 -5.25 -1.18 -16.37
CA GLY A 12 -5.98 -1.97 -15.38
C GLY A 12 -7.45 -1.56 -15.24
N ILE A 13 -8.18 -2.26 -14.40
CA ILE A 13 -9.51 -1.86 -13.92
C ILE A 13 -9.32 -1.24 -12.55
N LEU A 14 -9.47 0.07 -12.45
CA LEU A 14 -9.39 0.77 -11.18
C LEU A 14 -10.67 0.58 -10.39
N VAL A 15 -10.53 0.26 -9.11
CA VAL A 15 -11.64 0.10 -8.16
C VAL A 15 -11.44 1.07 -7.00
N ASN A 16 -12.41 1.92 -6.76
CA ASN A 16 -12.41 2.86 -5.64
C ASN A 16 -13.84 3.13 -5.14
N HIS A 17 -14.02 4.12 -4.27
CA HIS A 17 -15.32 4.49 -3.71
C HIS A 17 -16.33 5.05 -4.73
N ASP A 18 -15.89 5.49 -5.90
CA ASP A 18 -16.75 5.97 -6.99
C ASP A 18 -17.22 4.83 -7.91
N GLY A 19 -16.66 3.62 -7.75
CA GLY A 19 -16.99 2.45 -8.56
C GLY A 19 -15.77 1.79 -9.17
N GLU A 20 -15.98 1.12 -10.30
CA GLU A 20 -14.91 0.45 -11.05
C GLU A 20 -14.93 0.86 -12.53
N GLY A 21 -13.76 0.91 -13.15
CA GLY A 21 -13.66 1.23 -14.57
C GLY A 21 -12.24 1.15 -15.12
N PRO A 22 -12.09 1.14 -16.44
CA PRO A 22 -10.79 1.09 -17.11
C PRO A 22 -10.13 2.48 -17.08
N LEU A 23 -9.43 2.78 -16.01
CA LEU A 23 -8.72 4.03 -15.79
C LEU A 23 -7.26 3.77 -15.41
N ASP A 24 -6.38 4.67 -15.79
CA ASP A 24 -4.99 4.67 -15.38
C ASP A 24 -4.82 5.47 -14.07
N LEU A 25 -3.77 5.15 -13.33
CA LEU A 25 -3.42 5.83 -12.10
C LEU A 25 -2.04 6.46 -12.21
N GLY A 26 -1.97 7.79 -12.12
CA GLY A 26 -0.74 8.57 -12.12
C GLY A 26 -0.29 8.90 -10.70
N ILE A 27 0.97 8.61 -10.40
CA ILE A 27 1.60 8.85 -9.10
C ILE A 27 2.71 9.89 -9.27
N ARG A 28 2.74 10.89 -8.38
CA ARG A 28 3.75 11.94 -8.33
C ARG A 28 4.09 12.26 -6.88
N ALA A 29 5.39 12.29 -6.55
CA ALA A 29 5.89 12.55 -5.21
C ALA A 29 5.23 11.67 -4.13
N GLY A 30 5.06 10.36 -4.43
CA GLY A 30 4.47 9.39 -3.53
C GLY A 30 2.95 9.54 -3.28
N ARG A 31 2.26 10.34 -4.12
CA ARG A 31 0.81 10.59 -3.99
C ARG A 31 0.07 10.24 -5.27
N PHE A 32 -1.17 9.84 -5.15
CA PHE A 32 -2.09 9.76 -6.29
C PHE A 32 -2.33 11.16 -6.82
N ALA A 33 -1.91 11.40 -8.07
CA ALA A 33 -1.96 12.71 -8.71
C ALA A 33 -3.03 12.78 -9.80
N ALA A 34 -3.38 11.65 -10.40
CA ALA A 34 -4.44 11.56 -11.40
C ALA A 34 -5.06 10.16 -11.45
N ILE A 35 -6.35 10.12 -11.71
CA ILE A 35 -7.12 8.93 -12.10
C ILE A 35 -7.86 9.34 -13.38
N ASP A 36 -7.36 8.89 -14.54
CA ASP A 36 -7.89 9.33 -15.84
C ASP A 36 -7.32 8.43 -16.96
N ASP A 37 -7.68 8.70 -18.21
CA ASP A 37 -6.95 8.20 -19.38
C ASP A 37 -5.58 8.92 -19.49
N LEU A 38 -4.52 8.26 -19.08
CA LEU A 38 -3.15 8.78 -19.14
C LEU A 38 -2.38 8.31 -20.37
N SER A 39 -3.07 7.92 -21.45
CA SER A 39 -2.46 7.39 -22.66
C SER A 39 -1.46 8.36 -23.31
N ARG A 40 -1.59 9.67 -23.08
CA ARG A 40 -0.73 10.75 -23.61
C ARG A 40 0.25 11.31 -22.59
N ALA A 41 0.17 10.87 -21.33
CA ALA A 41 1.07 11.31 -20.27
C ALA A 41 2.42 10.59 -20.36
N SER A 42 3.43 11.17 -19.73
CA SER A 42 4.75 10.57 -19.56
C SER A 42 5.00 10.25 -18.10
N ALA A 43 5.83 9.23 -17.85
CA ALA A 43 6.25 8.88 -16.50
C ALA A 43 7.70 8.35 -16.51
N GLY A 44 8.34 8.41 -15.34
CA GLY A 44 9.63 7.76 -15.12
C GLY A 44 9.54 6.24 -15.23
N GLU A 45 8.42 5.68 -14.77
CA GLU A 45 8.10 4.26 -14.86
C GLU A 45 6.64 4.07 -15.28
N VAL A 46 6.37 3.02 -16.07
CA VAL A 46 5.02 2.61 -16.44
C VAL A 46 4.88 1.12 -16.18
N ILE A 47 3.91 0.74 -15.36
CA ILE A 47 3.56 -0.66 -15.09
C ILE A 47 2.31 -1.00 -15.91
N ASP A 48 2.42 -2.02 -16.76
CA ASP A 48 1.28 -2.58 -17.50
C ASP A 48 0.43 -3.42 -16.55
N CYS A 49 -0.79 -2.95 -16.30
CA CYS A 49 -1.77 -3.59 -15.42
C CYS A 49 -2.91 -4.25 -16.19
N LYS A 50 -2.73 -4.51 -17.49
CA LYS A 50 -3.76 -5.13 -18.32
C LYS A 50 -4.21 -6.47 -17.75
N GLY A 51 -5.52 -6.62 -17.55
CA GLY A 51 -6.12 -7.83 -16.96
C GLY A 51 -6.09 -7.87 -15.43
N LEU A 52 -5.57 -6.81 -14.77
CA LEU A 52 -5.53 -6.70 -13.33
C LEU A 52 -6.55 -5.67 -12.83
N HIS A 53 -6.98 -5.85 -11.57
CA HIS A 53 -7.72 -4.83 -10.84
C HIS A 53 -6.74 -4.03 -9.97
N LEU A 54 -6.87 -2.70 -10.03
CA LEU A 54 -6.12 -1.77 -9.19
C LEU A 54 -7.00 -1.41 -7.99
N LEU A 55 -6.65 -1.92 -6.82
CA LEU A 55 -7.38 -1.68 -5.59
C LEU A 55 -6.57 -0.78 -4.65
N PRO A 56 -7.25 -0.01 -3.77
CA PRO A 56 -6.57 0.63 -2.64
C PRO A 56 -5.86 -0.41 -1.78
N GLY A 57 -4.69 -0.05 -1.25
CA GLY A 57 -4.00 -0.88 -0.27
C GLY A 57 -4.89 -1.15 0.94
N VAL A 58 -4.86 -2.38 1.43
CA VAL A 58 -5.65 -2.79 2.61
C VAL A 58 -5.07 -2.15 3.87
N ILE A 59 -5.95 -1.66 4.74
CA ILE A 59 -5.60 -1.20 6.09
C ILE A 59 -6.14 -2.23 7.08
N ASP A 60 -5.24 -2.92 7.77
CA ASP A 60 -5.62 -3.85 8.83
C ASP A 60 -5.63 -3.11 10.17
N THR A 61 -6.81 -2.98 10.75
CA THR A 61 -7.02 -2.18 11.96
C THR A 61 -6.85 -2.97 13.26
N GLN A 62 -6.45 -4.23 13.19
CA GLN A 62 -6.22 -5.06 14.36
C GLN A 62 -5.16 -6.12 14.09
N VAL A 63 -3.89 -5.73 14.18
CA VAL A 63 -2.74 -6.62 13.96
C VAL A 63 -2.07 -6.95 15.29
N HIS A 64 -1.58 -8.16 15.40
CA HIS A 64 -0.78 -8.64 16.52
C HIS A 64 0.59 -9.08 16.00
N PHE A 65 1.46 -8.13 15.69
CA PHE A 65 2.87 -8.44 15.52
C PHE A 65 3.44 -8.97 16.85
N ARG A 66 4.44 -9.82 16.77
CA ARG A 66 4.91 -10.57 17.93
C ARG A 66 6.22 -10.06 18.48
N GLU A 67 6.70 -8.97 17.96
CA GLU A 67 7.88 -8.26 18.42
C GLU A 67 7.45 -6.92 19.04
N PRO A 68 7.97 -6.60 20.23
CA PRO A 68 8.93 -7.34 21.06
C PRO A 68 8.32 -8.55 21.83
N GLY A 69 9.20 -9.44 22.24
CA GLY A 69 8.97 -10.46 23.29
C GLY A 69 8.42 -11.81 22.82
N LEU A 70 7.78 -11.90 21.67
CA LEU A 70 7.16 -13.11 21.16
C LEU A 70 7.73 -13.54 19.79
N THR A 71 8.96 -13.17 19.49
CA THR A 71 9.63 -13.38 18.19
C THR A 71 9.78 -14.86 17.79
N HIS A 72 9.61 -15.79 18.74
CA HIS A 72 9.54 -17.21 18.42
C HIS A 72 8.29 -17.59 17.59
N LYS A 73 7.28 -16.72 17.54
CA LYS A 73 6.08 -16.89 16.72
C LYS A 73 6.22 -16.17 15.38
N GLU A 74 6.75 -14.95 15.42
CA GLU A 74 6.90 -14.06 14.28
C GLU A 74 7.72 -12.84 14.70
N ASP A 75 8.60 -12.35 13.82
CA ASP A 75 9.27 -11.06 13.99
C ASP A 75 8.64 -10.00 13.09
N LEU A 76 9.02 -8.73 13.27
CA LEU A 76 8.47 -7.64 12.47
C LEU A 76 8.81 -7.76 11.00
N GLU A 77 10.00 -8.29 10.65
CA GLU A 77 10.41 -8.44 9.27
C GLU A 77 9.51 -9.44 8.53
N SER A 78 9.34 -10.64 9.08
CA SER A 78 8.52 -11.67 8.46
C SER A 78 7.04 -11.32 8.44
N GLY A 79 6.53 -10.75 9.54
CA GLY A 79 5.14 -10.31 9.65
C GLY A 79 4.80 -9.17 8.67
N SER A 80 5.64 -8.15 8.60
CA SER A 80 5.42 -7.04 7.67
C SER A 80 5.58 -7.46 6.20
N LEU A 81 6.53 -8.34 5.90
CA LEU A 81 6.68 -8.90 4.56
C LEU A 81 5.43 -9.71 4.16
N SER A 82 4.92 -10.53 5.05
CA SER A 82 3.69 -11.29 4.82
C SER A 82 2.50 -10.37 4.56
N ALA A 83 2.36 -9.31 5.35
CA ALA A 83 1.31 -8.32 5.22
C ALA A 83 1.36 -7.61 3.85
N VAL A 84 2.52 -7.07 3.46
CA VAL A 84 2.66 -6.35 2.18
C VAL A 84 2.47 -7.26 0.98
N MET A 85 2.92 -8.51 1.03
CA MET A 85 2.70 -9.50 -0.03
C MET A 85 1.21 -9.87 -0.17
N GLY A 86 0.42 -9.70 0.88
CA GLY A 86 -1.05 -9.82 0.86
C GLY A 86 -1.79 -8.55 0.45
N GLY A 87 -1.06 -7.45 0.16
CA GLY A 87 -1.67 -6.16 -0.22
C GLY A 87 -2.04 -5.26 0.95
N VAL A 88 -1.60 -5.58 2.17
CA VAL A 88 -1.75 -4.71 3.34
C VAL A 88 -0.69 -3.62 3.31
N THR A 89 -1.10 -2.36 3.36
CA THR A 89 -0.22 -1.18 3.25
C THR A 89 -0.16 -0.33 4.51
N ALA A 90 -1.06 -0.56 5.45
CA ALA A 90 -1.06 0.07 6.77
C ALA A 90 -1.65 -0.87 7.80
N VAL A 91 -1.18 -0.76 9.04
CA VAL A 91 -1.63 -1.61 10.15
C VAL A 91 -1.82 -0.78 11.40
N PHE A 92 -2.76 -1.19 12.26
CA PHE A 92 -2.88 -0.71 13.63
C PHE A 92 -2.50 -1.86 14.55
N GLU A 93 -1.31 -1.76 15.14
CA GLU A 93 -0.77 -2.77 16.05
C GLU A 93 -1.50 -2.72 17.39
N MET A 94 -1.83 -3.89 17.89
CA MET A 94 -2.36 -4.03 19.25
C MET A 94 -1.23 -4.04 20.28
N PRO A 95 -1.41 -3.39 21.45
CA PRO A 95 -0.32 -3.09 22.39
C PRO A 95 0.09 -4.30 23.27
N ASN A 96 -0.39 -5.49 23.01
CA ASN A 96 -0.17 -6.69 23.83
C ASN A 96 1.12 -7.45 23.50
N THR A 97 2.18 -6.73 23.28
CA THR A 97 3.57 -7.20 23.14
C THR A 97 4.22 -7.42 24.52
N ASP A 98 5.44 -7.92 24.58
CA ASP A 98 6.18 -8.10 25.83
C ASP A 98 7.60 -7.49 25.74
N PRO A 99 7.84 -6.31 26.34
CA PRO A 99 6.89 -5.51 27.14
C PRO A 99 5.75 -4.92 26.31
N LEU A 100 4.69 -4.47 26.99
CA LEU A 100 3.54 -3.81 26.32
C LEU A 100 3.97 -2.54 25.59
N THR A 101 3.51 -2.36 24.36
CA THR A 101 3.74 -1.16 23.56
C THR A 101 2.62 -0.15 23.79
N VAL A 102 2.76 0.68 24.84
CA VAL A 102 1.71 1.61 25.31
C VAL A 102 2.13 3.07 25.33
N SER A 103 3.35 3.38 24.93
CA SER A 103 3.88 4.75 24.86
C SER A 103 4.88 4.89 23.71
N ALA A 104 5.25 6.13 23.41
CA ALA A 104 6.28 6.40 22.40
C ALA A 104 7.65 5.81 22.79
N GLU A 105 7.98 5.77 24.09
CA GLU A 105 9.22 5.20 24.59
C GLU A 105 9.27 3.67 24.41
N THR A 106 8.13 3.00 24.48
CA THR A 106 8.06 1.53 24.30
C THR A 106 7.93 1.13 22.84
N LEU A 107 7.68 2.09 21.94
CA LEU A 107 7.64 1.89 20.49
C LEU A 107 9.01 2.09 19.83
N ALA A 108 9.94 2.80 20.46
CA ALA A 108 11.23 3.24 19.90
C ALA A 108 12.32 2.11 19.87
#